data_cb82de2539e3eab5fe9503467f910d2e
#
_entry.id   cb82de2539e3eab5fe9503467f910d2e
#
_cell.length_a   1.000
_cell.length_b   1.000
_cell.length_c   1.000
_cell.angle_alpha   90.00
_cell.angle_beta   90.00
_cell.angle_gamma   90.00
#
_symmetry.space_group_name_H-M   'P 1'
#
loop_
_entity.id
_entity.type
_entity.pdbx_description
1 polymer ?
#
loop_
_entity_poly.entity_id
_entity_poly.type
_entity_poly.pdbx_seq_one_letter_code
_entity_poly.pdbx_strand_id
1 'polypeptide(L)'
;MTQYLLSVHGSSDDAMPAPEVMRAMYDDVETFNAELQSTGVWVYANGLEPADIATVVDGTGPELVMTDGPYLETKEHIGGFWITDLADLDAAIAWASKGSAACQGPVEVRPMQPDPEPAS
;
A
#
# COMPACT_ATOMS: atom_id res chain seq x y z
N MET A 1 -12.50 8.87 13.83
CA MET A 1 -11.21 8.48 13.23
C MET A 1 -11.42 8.19 11.77
N THR A 2 -10.47 8.52 10.94
CA THR A 2 -10.53 8.28 9.50
C THR A 2 -9.55 7.18 9.15
N GLN A 3 -9.93 6.28 8.27
CA GLN A 3 -8.99 5.32 7.73
C GLN A 3 -8.17 5.95 6.62
N TYR A 4 -6.90 5.63 6.58
CA TYR A 4 -5.96 6.11 5.57
C TYR A 4 -5.27 4.92 4.91
N LEU A 5 -5.20 4.97 3.58
CA LEU A 5 -4.40 4.04 2.80
C LEU A 5 -3.00 4.65 2.64
N LEU A 6 -2.01 3.93 3.13
CA LEU A 6 -0.60 4.27 2.95
C LEU A 6 -0.04 3.28 1.93
N SER A 7 0.17 3.72 0.70
CA SER A 7 0.58 2.82 -0.37
C SER A 7 2.03 3.04 -0.76
N VAL A 8 2.76 1.95 -0.89
CA VAL A 8 4.18 1.94 -1.28
C VAL A 8 4.26 1.87 -2.79
N HIS A 9 4.97 2.81 -3.39
CA HIS A 9 5.15 2.86 -4.83
C HIS A 9 6.59 2.57 -5.20
N GLY A 10 6.77 1.77 -6.25
CA GLY A 10 8.07 1.43 -6.78
C GLY A 10 8.02 1.39 -8.30
N SER A 11 9.19 1.33 -8.90
CA SER A 11 9.34 1.25 -10.36
C SER A 11 9.89 -0.12 -10.74
N SER A 12 9.39 -0.66 -11.87
CA SER A 12 9.95 -1.88 -12.45
C SER A 12 11.40 -1.71 -12.92
N ASP A 13 11.86 -0.45 -13.05
CA ASP A 13 13.24 -0.13 -13.38
C ASP A 13 14.15 -0.10 -12.15
N ASP A 14 13.59 -0.17 -10.94
CA ASP A 14 14.39 -0.18 -9.72
C ASP A 14 15.24 -1.43 -9.65
N ALA A 15 16.52 -1.25 -9.36
CA ALA A 15 17.42 -2.38 -9.17
C ALA A 15 17.03 -3.16 -7.92
N MET A 16 17.09 -4.48 -8.01
CA MET A 16 16.87 -5.32 -6.84
C MET A 16 18.02 -5.10 -5.84
N PRO A 17 17.71 -4.73 -4.58
CA PRO A 17 18.76 -4.54 -3.57
C PRO A 17 19.53 -5.82 -3.29
N ALA A 18 20.75 -5.67 -2.75
CA ALA A 18 21.51 -6.80 -2.26
C ALA A 18 20.74 -7.55 -1.16
N PRO A 19 20.95 -8.87 -1.01
CA PRO A 19 20.20 -9.66 -0.02
C PRO A 19 20.28 -9.11 1.41
N GLU A 20 21.42 -8.58 1.82
CA GLU A 20 21.57 -7.98 3.16
C GLU A 20 20.69 -6.72 3.33
N VAL A 21 20.60 -5.91 2.27
CA VAL A 21 19.77 -4.70 2.28
C VAL A 21 18.29 -5.09 2.34
N MET A 22 17.88 -6.08 1.56
CA MET A 22 16.50 -6.58 1.59
C MET A 22 16.13 -7.10 2.97
N ARG A 23 17.02 -7.85 3.61
CA ARG A 23 16.79 -8.39 4.94
C ARG A 23 16.62 -7.28 5.96
N ALA A 24 17.47 -6.25 5.89
CA ALA A 24 17.36 -5.08 6.76
C ALA A 24 16.02 -4.34 6.54
N MET A 25 15.58 -4.21 5.30
CA MET A 25 14.29 -3.60 4.98
C MET A 25 13.12 -4.41 5.56
N TYR A 26 13.15 -5.73 5.44
CA TYR A 26 12.12 -6.59 6.02
C TYR A 26 12.07 -6.44 7.54
N ASP A 27 13.22 -6.40 8.20
CA ASP A 27 13.31 -6.21 9.63
C ASP A 27 12.74 -4.84 10.05
N ASP A 28 13.07 -3.79 9.31
CA ASP A 28 12.59 -2.44 9.57
C ASP A 28 11.08 -2.34 9.37
N VAL A 29 10.54 -2.96 8.32
CA VAL A 29 9.10 -2.99 8.07
C VAL A 29 8.40 -3.79 9.17
N GLU A 30 8.96 -4.91 9.61
CA GLU A 30 8.39 -5.70 10.70
C GLU A 30 8.32 -4.89 11.99
N THR A 31 9.38 -4.13 12.30
CA THR A 31 9.41 -3.23 13.47
C THR A 31 8.35 -2.15 13.33
N PHE A 32 8.22 -1.55 12.17
CA PHE A 32 7.21 -0.53 11.89
C PHE A 32 5.79 -1.10 12.05
N ASN A 33 5.54 -2.29 11.52
CA ASN A 33 4.25 -2.97 11.67
C ASN A 33 3.91 -3.22 13.13
N ALA A 34 4.91 -3.64 13.93
CA ALA A 34 4.72 -3.86 15.35
C ALA A 34 4.36 -2.56 16.08
N GLU A 35 4.95 -1.42 15.71
CA GLU A 35 4.58 -0.12 16.28
C GLU A 35 3.13 0.24 15.95
N LEU A 36 2.70 0.05 14.71
CA LEU A 36 1.31 0.30 14.31
C LEU A 36 0.35 -0.55 15.12
N GLN A 37 0.67 -1.83 15.29
CA GLN A 37 -0.17 -2.76 16.05
C GLN A 37 -0.23 -2.39 17.51
N SER A 38 0.91 -2.06 18.14
CA SER A 38 0.97 -1.74 19.57
C SER A 38 0.30 -0.41 19.89
N THR A 39 0.24 0.51 18.92
CA THR A 39 -0.41 1.80 19.09
C THR A 39 -1.91 1.74 18.85
N GLY A 40 -2.41 0.63 18.29
CA GLY A 40 -3.84 0.42 18.05
C GLY A 40 -4.39 1.08 16.80
N VAL A 41 -3.52 1.51 15.88
CA VAL A 41 -3.95 2.17 14.64
C VAL A 41 -3.91 1.24 13.41
N TRP A 42 -3.46 0.03 13.59
CA TRP A 42 -3.38 -0.99 12.53
C TRP A 42 -4.75 -1.49 12.15
N VAL A 43 -5.06 -1.53 10.86
CA VAL A 43 -6.22 -2.23 10.33
C VAL A 43 -5.77 -3.46 9.56
N TYR A 44 -4.95 -3.26 8.51
CA TYR A 44 -4.43 -4.35 7.71
C TYR A 44 -3.24 -3.86 6.88
N ALA A 45 -2.33 -4.75 6.55
CA ALA A 45 -1.24 -4.45 5.62
C ALA A 45 -0.81 -5.71 4.89
N ASN A 46 -0.32 -5.54 3.69
CA ASN A 46 0.34 -6.62 2.95
C ASN A 46 1.14 -6.05 1.79
N GLY A 47 2.10 -6.82 1.33
CA GLY A 47 2.75 -6.61 0.05
C GLY A 47 1.92 -7.20 -1.07
N LEU A 48 2.19 -6.76 -2.28
CA LEU A 48 1.58 -7.30 -3.49
C LEU A 48 2.62 -8.06 -4.30
N GLU A 49 2.15 -9.08 -5.01
CA GLU A 49 2.98 -9.76 -5.99
C GLU A 49 3.31 -8.80 -7.15
N PRO A 50 4.33 -9.11 -7.98
CA PRO A 50 4.68 -8.21 -9.09
C PRO A 50 3.51 -7.89 -10.00
N ALA A 51 3.52 -6.66 -10.54
CA ALA A 51 2.41 -6.18 -11.37
C ALA A 51 2.21 -6.99 -12.66
N ASP A 52 3.26 -7.64 -13.16
CA ASP A 52 3.18 -8.44 -14.39
C ASP A 52 2.31 -9.69 -14.26
N ILE A 53 2.02 -10.15 -13.03
CA ILE A 53 1.09 -11.25 -12.81
C ILE A 53 -0.34 -10.80 -12.50
N ALA A 54 -0.62 -9.50 -12.62
CA ALA A 54 -1.97 -8.97 -12.45
C ALA A 54 -2.87 -9.40 -13.62
N THR A 55 -4.16 -9.42 -13.36
CA THR A 55 -5.18 -9.66 -14.39
C THR A 55 -6.23 -8.56 -14.27
N VAL A 56 -6.58 -7.95 -15.40
CA VAL A 56 -7.65 -6.96 -15.45
C VAL A 56 -8.91 -7.62 -16.01
N VAL A 57 -10.02 -7.39 -15.35
CA VAL A 57 -11.32 -7.96 -15.74
C VAL A 57 -12.30 -6.81 -15.96
N ASP A 58 -12.94 -6.80 -17.12
CA ASP A 58 -13.98 -5.83 -17.44
C ASP A 58 -15.26 -6.60 -17.79
N GLY A 59 -16.25 -6.48 -16.90
CA GLY A 59 -17.56 -7.12 -17.05
C GLY A 59 -18.68 -6.15 -17.37
N THR A 60 -18.35 -4.91 -17.77
CA THR A 60 -19.36 -3.86 -18.02
C THR A 60 -20.12 -4.03 -19.33
N GLY A 61 -19.53 -4.75 -20.30
CA GLY A 61 -20.17 -5.02 -21.58
C GLY A 61 -20.90 -6.34 -21.62
N PRO A 62 -21.46 -6.72 -22.78
CA PRO A 62 -22.17 -8.01 -22.92
C PRO A 62 -21.25 -9.22 -22.81
N GLU A 63 -19.96 -9.05 -23.03
CA GLU A 63 -18.96 -10.09 -22.89
C GLU A 63 -17.93 -9.70 -21.85
N LEU A 64 -17.45 -10.71 -21.09
CA LEU A 64 -16.36 -10.52 -20.14
C LEU A 64 -15.05 -10.34 -20.89
N VAL A 65 -14.32 -9.27 -20.59
CA VAL A 65 -12.98 -9.03 -21.15
C VAL A 65 -11.95 -9.23 -20.05
N MET A 66 -10.96 -10.08 -20.30
CA MET A 66 -9.85 -10.31 -19.38
C MET A 66 -8.54 -9.97 -20.08
N THR A 67 -7.69 -9.23 -19.39
CA THR A 67 -6.39 -8.81 -19.93
C THR A 67 -5.31 -9.15 -18.91
N ASP A 68 -4.26 -9.84 -19.35
CA ASP A 68 -3.10 -10.11 -18.51
C ASP A 68 -2.29 -8.83 -18.32
N GLY A 69 -1.78 -8.65 -17.12
CA GLY A 69 -0.97 -7.50 -16.76
C GLY A 69 -1.73 -6.44 -15.99
N PRO A 70 -1.04 -5.36 -15.56
CA PRO A 70 -1.67 -4.31 -14.76
C PRO A 70 -2.62 -3.45 -15.59
N TYR A 71 -3.53 -2.76 -14.89
CA TYR A 71 -4.52 -1.88 -15.51
C TYR A 71 -3.86 -0.77 -16.35
N LEU A 72 -2.77 -0.21 -15.85
CA LEU A 72 -1.98 0.76 -16.59
C LEU A 72 -0.65 0.15 -16.99
N GLU A 73 -0.27 0.32 -18.25
CA GLU A 73 1.05 -0.04 -18.75
C GLU A 73 2.04 1.07 -18.37
N THR A 74 2.47 1.05 -17.12
CA THR A 74 3.41 2.01 -16.56
C THR A 74 4.53 1.26 -15.85
N LYS A 75 5.64 1.94 -15.60
CA LYS A 75 6.75 1.38 -14.85
C LYS A 75 6.54 1.48 -13.34
N GLU A 76 5.65 2.38 -12.89
CA GLU A 76 5.40 2.62 -11.48
C GLU A 76 4.13 1.89 -11.05
N HIS A 77 4.25 1.10 -9.99
CA HIS A 77 3.17 0.27 -9.46
C HIS A 77 3.17 0.29 -7.95
N ILE A 78 2.00 0.04 -7.37
CA ILE A 78 1.87 -0.17 -5.93
C ILE A 78 2.48 -1.53 -5.59
N GLY A 79 3.46 -1.53 -4.67
CA GLY A 79 4.10 -2.76 -4.22
C GLY A 79 3.56 -3.30 -2.90
N GLY A 80 2.81 -2.50 -2.17
CA GLY A 80 2.24 -2.89 -0.89
C GLY A 80 1.50 -1.73 -0.26
N PHE A 81 0.85 -1.98 0.86
CA PHE A 81 0.06 -0.93 1.52
C PHE A 81 -0.18 -1.25 3.00
N TRP A 82 -0.48 -0.20 3.74
CA TRP A 82 -1.03 -0.28 5.09
C TRP A 82 -2.39 0.42 5.09
N ILE A 83 -3.35 -0.14 5.80
CA ILE A 83 -4.60 0.55 6.13
C ILE A 83 -4.55 0.84 7.62
N THR A 84 -4.71 2.12 7.96
CA THR A 84 -4.57 2.62 9.32
C THR A 84 -5.79 3.44 9.70
N ASP A 85 -6.11 3.48 11.00
CA ASP A 85 -7.22 4.25 11.54
C ASP A 85 -6.62 5.36 12.41
N LEU A 86 -6.67 6.60 11.90
CA LEU A 86 -5.92 7.73 12.45
C LEU A 86 -6.83 8.94 12.69
N ALA A 87 -6.37 9.83 13.57
CA ALA A 87 -7.16 11.00 13.95
C ALA A 87 -7.29 12.02 12.82
N ASP A 88 -6.20 12.26 12.08
CA ASP A 88 -6.15 13.30 11.05
C ASP A 88 -5.02 13.06 10.05
N LEU A 89 -4.92 13.94 9.06
CA LEU A 89 -3.88 13.86 8.03
C LEU A 89 -2.47 14.03 8.62
N ASP A 90 -2.30 14.87 9.61
CA ASP A 90 -0.98 15.08 10.22
C ASP A 90 -0.47 13.80 10.86
N ALA A 91 -1.33 13.06 11.55
CA ALA A 91 -1.00 11.75 12.09
C ALA A 91 -0.64 10.75 10.98
N ALA A 92 -1.40 10.77 9.89
CA ALA A 92 -1.13 9.89 8.74
C ALA A 92 0.22 10.20 8.09
N ILE A 93 0.56 11.48 7.94
CA ILE A 93 1.85 11.90 7.39
C ILE A 93 3.00 11.43 8.30
N ALA A 94 2.84 11.55 9.61
CA ALA A 94 3.86 11.11 10.56
C ALA A 94 4.10 9.60 10.45
N TRP A 95 3.04 8.79 10.37
CA TRP A 95 3.17 7.35 10.19
C TRP A 95 3.73 6.99 8.82
N ALA A 96 3.28 7.67 7.76
CA ALA A 96 3.78 7.44 6.41
C ALA A 96 5.27 7.75 6.29
N SER A 97 5.75 8.78 6.99
CA SER A 97 7.16 9.12 7.04
C SER A 97 8.00 7.99 7.61
N LYS A 98 7.54 7.37 8.70
CA LYS A 98 8.20 6.19 9.28
C LYS A 98 8.15 4.99 8.34
N GLY A 99 7.00 4.76 7.71
CA GLY A 99 6.83 3.66 6.76
C GLY A 99 7.71 3.82 5.54
N SER A 100 7.83 5.04 5.02
CA SER A 100 8.70 5.37 3.90
C SER A 100 10.17 5.10 4.23
N ALA A 101 10.60 5.49 5.42
CA ALA A 101 11.97 5.21 5.87
C ALA A 101 12.22 3.70 5.99
N ALA A 102 11.25 2.95 6.49
CA ALA A 102 11.38 1.51 6.67
C ALA A 102 11.46 0.76 5.33
N CYS A 103 10.60 1.11 4.38
CA CYS A 103 10.57 0.45 3.07
C CYS A 103 11.49 1.08 2.04
N GLN A 104 12.15 2.19 2.39
CA GLN A 104 13.11 2.91 1.54
C GLN A 104 12.50 3.35 0.21
N GLY A 105 11.26 3.83 0.24
CA GLY A 105 10.58 4.31 -0.95
C GLY A 105 9.45 5.26 -0.61
N PRO A 106 8.92 5.96 -1.62
CA PRO A 106 7.83 6.90 -1.38
C PRO A 106 6.55 6.18 -0.96
N VAL A 107 5.78 6.84 -0.09
CA VAL A 107 4.48 6.34 0.38
C VAL A 107 3.43 7.40 0.10
N GLU A 108 2.38 7.02 -0.63
CA GLU A 108 1.24 7.88 -0.86
C GLU A 108 0.26 7.74 0.31
N VAL A 109 -0.23 8.87 0.81
CA VAL A 109 -1.25 8.92 1.86
C VAL A 109 -2.57 9.33 1.22
N ARG A 110 -3.59 8.48 1.37
CA ARG A 110 -4.90 8.78 0.81
C ARG A 110 -6.00 8.43 1.81
N PRO A 111 -6.82 9.41 2.22
CA PRO A 111 -7.92 9.09 3.13
C PRO A 111 -8.95 8.22 2.41
N MET A 112 -9.48 7.24 3.15
CA MET A 112 -10.62 6.45 2.69
C MET A 112 -11.89 7.29 2.77
N GLN A 113 -12.83 7.02 1.88
CA GLN A 113 -14.16 7.61 2.02
C GLN A 113 -14.78 7.13 3.34
N PRO A 114 -15.50 8.01 4.04
CA PRO A 114 -16.20 7.57 5.24
C PRO A 114 -17.29 6.57 4.87
N ASP A 115 -17.57 5.66 5.80
CA ASP A 115 -18.69 4.74 5.62
C ASP A 115 -19.98 5.52 5.42
N PRO A 116 -20.86 5.09 4.50
CA PRO A 116 -22.14 5.75 4.34
C PRO A 116 -22.94 5.61 5.63
N GLU A 117 -23.66 6.70 6.01
CA GLU A 117 -24.53 6.63 7.17
C GLU A 117 -25.63 5.59 6.92
N PRO A 118 -25.94 4.77 7.93
CA PRO A 118 -27.01 3.79 7.76
C PRO A 118 -28.32 4.54 7.48
N ALA A 119 -29.09 4.04 6.51
CA ALA A 119 -30.40 4.57 6.19
C ALA A 119 -31.29 4.47 7.45
N SER A 120 -31.81 5.61 7.87
CA SER A 120 -32.70 5.67 9.03
C SER A 120 -34.13 5.41 8.63
#